data_75ed30995a8c092f4540235eb6c218f7
#
_entry.id   75ed30995a8c092f4540235eb6c218f7
#
_cell.length_a   1.000
_cell.length_b   1.000
_cell.length_c   1.000
_cell.angle_alpha   90.00
_cell.angle_beta   90.00
_cell.angle_gamma   90.00
#
_symmetry.space_group_name_H-M   'P 1'
#
loop_
_entity.id
_entity.type
_entity.pdbx_description
1 polymer ?
#
loop_
_entity_poly.entity_id
_entity_poly.type
_entity_poly.pdbx_seq_one_letter_code
_entity_poly.pdbx_strand_id
1 'polypeptide(L)'
;MKHLLLLSLALVALPFGIHGQTVGTLLNTELAFDGYTLVDPMGTGNTHLINNCGEVINTWTSDFNSGGACYLLEDGSLARGCKVSGAFGGGGVGGRLERKNWDDELIWALDWANDERHHHHDFAWMPNGHVLVLAWELKTSEEAAAAGRVNPQLMWPESITEIAPEGSEGGTVVWEWHAWDHLVQNVDASLPHFGEPADHPHRLDVNFANVGGGGGPGSANSGDWMHANAVNYNPTLDQIAISARRFNEIWIIDHGTTTDEAAGPAGDLLYRYGNPEAYGRGDAEDQVFFGQHDVQWIPEGHPQEGALVIYNNGAGRPGCDCSTIDVWNPPMLEDGSYALEGDAPFGPETWAWTYPSTPTPGFFSSNISGVQPQPNGNFLICQGAGGRLFEVTQEGDMVWEYINPEGNFGVVSQGNNPQQNNVFRTYRYGPSFPGFEGRDMTPSEPLEGPDVWGCELHPSQDSTSALGSALLASPAIQAFPNPATSRLTLSAPQPGTWYIYNTTGELVVTRTTHLASTLVDCASWPDGLYVAAFHPRQNGWPPNTLKLSISH
;
A
#
# COMPACT_ATOMS: atom_id res chain seq x y z
N MET A 1 23.90 0.54 -83.32
CA MET A 1 23.44 -0.43 -82.28
C MET A 1 24.12 -0.02 -80.98
N LYS A 2 23.35 0.61 -80.07
CA LYS A 2 23.82 1.02 -78.76
C LYS A 2 23.25 0.05 -77.76
N HIS A 3 24.09 -0.73 -77.08
CA HIS A 3 23.66 -1.60 -75.98
C HIS A 3 23.52 -0.80 -74.69
N LEU A 4 22.31 -0.74 -74.17
CA LEU A 4 21.99 -0.21 -72.82
C LEU A 4 22.16 -1.34 -71.83
N LEU A 5 23.14 -1.26 -70.91
CA LEU A 5 23.27 -2.13 -69.76
C LEU A 5 22.34 -1.59 -68.64
N LEU A 6 21.32 -2.33 -68.29
CA LEU A 6 20.50 -2.11 -67.08
C LEU A 6 21.19 -2.81 -65.92
N LEU A 7 21.72 -2.03 -64.98
CA LEU A 7 22.18 -2.50 -63.67
C LEU A 7 20.94 -2.60 -62.74
N SER A 8 20.49 -3.81 -62.44
CA SER A 8 19.50 -4.06 -61.41
C SER A 8 20.15 -4.06 -60.02
N LEU A 9 19.91 -3.01 -59.22
CA LEU A 9 20.26 -2.96 -57.83
C LEU A 9 19.25 -3.85 -57.05
N ALA A 10 19.69 -5.03 -56.62
CA ALA A 10 18.93 -5.83 -55.67
C ALA A 10 19.06 -5.22 -54.27
N LEU A 11 18.00 -4.56 -53.79
CA LEU A 11 17.88 -4.19 -52.38
C LEU A 11 17.67 -5.49 -51.57
N VAL A 12 18.68 -5.93 -50.85
CA VAL A 12 18.56 -6.96 -49.83
C VAL A 12 17.90 -6.29 -48.64
N ALA A 13 16.57 -6.42 -48.51
CA ALA A 13 15.86 -6.11 -47.29
C ALA A 13 16.22 -7.21 -46.26
N LEU A 14 17.12 -6.89 -45.35
CA LEU A 14 17.29 -7.68 -44.13
C LEU A 14 15.98 -7.56 -43.35
N PRO A 15 15.34 -8.67 -42.95
CA PRO A 15 14.23 -8.60 -42.03
C PRO A 15 14.80 -8.16 -40.66
N PHE A 16 14.70 -6.89 -40.33
CA PHE A 16 14.72 -6.47 -38.94
C PHE A 16 13.44 -7.07 -38.36
N GLY A 17 13.56 -8.19 -37.66
CA GLY A 17 12.53 -8.65 -36.76
C GLY A 17 12.36 -7.56 -35.71
N ILE A 18 11.28 -6.81 -35.79
CA ILE A 18 10.83 -5.95 -34.69
C ILE A 18 10.36 -6.94 -33.62
N HIS A 19 11.27 -7.42 -32.78
CA HIS A 19 10.89 -8.07 -31.56
C HIS A 19 10.39 -6.93 -30.64
N GLY A 20 9.08 -6.93 -30.38
CA GLY A 20 8.52 -6.01 -29.38
C GLY A 20 9.20 -6.24 -28.03
N GLN A 21 9.35 -5.20 -27.25
CA GLN A 21 9.85 -5.27 -25.88
C GLN A 21 8.97 -6.23 -25.07
N THR A 22 9.57 -7.20 -24.36
CA THR A 22 8.84 -8.22 -23.61
C THR A 22 9.09 -8.15 -22.11
N VAL A 23 10.19 -7.53 -21.70
CA VAL A 23 10.63 -7.35 -20.29
C VAL A 23 11.28 -5.98 -20.13
N GLY A 24 11.53 -5.56 -18.91
CA GLY A 24 12.01 -4.22 -18.61
C GLY A 24 10.91 -3.18 -18.78
N THR A 25 11.25 -1.94 -19.06
CA THR A 25 10.29 -0.84 -19.21
C THR A 25 9.59 -0.93 -20.57
N LEU A 26 8.27 -1.10 -20.56
CA LEU A 26 7.43 -1.17 -21.76
C LEU A 26 6.76 0.17 -22.11
N LEU A 27 6.57 1.03 -21.11
CA LEU A 27 5.96 2.35 -21.23
C LEU A 27 6.60 3.30 -20.22
N ASN A 28 6.94 4.50 -20.65
CA ASN A 28 7.31 5.62 -19.80
C ASN A 28 6.85 6.92 -20.44
N THR A 29 5.98 7.67 -19.77
CA THR A 29 5.43 8.93 -20.28
C THR A 29 5.76 10.09 -19.35
N GLU A 30 5.57 11.33 -19.81
CA GLU A 30 5.75 12.54 -19.01
C GLU A 30 4.80 12.63 -17.79
N LEU A 31 3.73 11.81 -17.74
CA LEU A 31 2.77 11.76 -16.63
C LEU A 31 3.19 10.78 -15.54
N ALA A 32 4.18 9.94 -15.78
CA ALA A 32 4.71 9.03 -14.76
C ALA A 32 5.42 9.83 -13.66
N PHE A 33 5.26 9.40 -12.41
CA PHE A 33 6.01 9.98 -11.30
C PHE A 33 7.51 9.67 -11.49
N ASP A 34 8.33 10.72 -11.52
CA ASP A 34 9.77 10.57 -11.62
C ASP A 34 10.35 10.02 -10.33
N GLY A 35 11.15 8.97 -10.41
CA GLY A 35 11.71 8.34 -9.23
C GLY A 35 12.46 7.04 -9.50
N TYR A 36 12.77 6.37 -8.41
CA TYR A 36 13.51 5.11 -8.42
C TYR A 36 12.68 4.01 -7.79
N THR A 37 12.44 2.94 -8.53
CA THR A 37 11.58 1.83 -8.14
C THR A 37 12.40 0.70 -7.54
N LEU A 38 12.03 0.27 -6.34
CA LEU A 38 12.64 -0.87 -5.64
C LEU A 38 11.96 -2.17 -6.12
N VAL A 39 12.74 -3.09 -6.65
CA VAL A 39 12.27 -4.39 -7.18
C VAL A 39 12.99 -5.50 -6.43
N ASP A 40 12.21 -6.34 -5.72
CA ASP A 40 12.71 -7.50 -4.97
C ASP A 40 12.11 -8.78 -5.55
N PRO A 41 12.77 -9.43 -6.53
CA PRO A 41 12.22 -10.64 -7.16
C PRO A 41 12.16 -11.80 -6.16
N MET A 42 10.99 -12.37 -5.95
CA MET A 42 10.82 -13.51 -5.06
C MET A 42 11.60 -14.73 -5.57
N GLY A 43 12.21 -15.46 -4.66
CA GLY A 43 13.02 -16.65 -5.01
C GLY A 43 14.45 -16.33 -5.41
N THR A 44 14.87 -15.07 -5.31
CA THR A 44 16.26 -14.65 -5.44
C THR A 44 16.74 -13.95 -4.17
N GLY A 45 18.06 -13.76 -4.05
CA GLY A 45 18.67 -12.95 -2.99
C GLY A 45 18.87 -11.49 -3.40
N ASN A 46 18.51 -11.10 -4.63
CA ASN A 46 18.79 -9.78 -5.16
C ASN A 46 17.63 -8.82 -4.92
N THR A 47 17.95 -7.57 -4.65
CA THR A 47 17.02 -6.43 -4.65
C THR A 47 17.62 -5.31 -5.48
N HIS A 48 16.87 -4.76 -6.42
CA HIS A 48 17.35 -3.75 -7.35
C HIS A 48 16.61 -2.42 -7.15
N LEU A 49 17.33 -1.33 -7.27
CA LEU A 49 16.76 0.01 -7.41
C LEU A 49 16.95 0.45 -8.87
N ILE A 50 15.86 0.70 -9.57
CA ILE A 50 15.87 1.05 -10.99
C ILE A 50 15.23 2.42 -11.22
N ASN A 51 15.65 3.15 -12.25
CA ASN A 51 14.95 4.36 -12.69
C ASN A 51 13.74 4.02 -13.58
N ASN A 52 13.00 5.02 -14.04
CA ASN A 52 11.81 4.82 -14.88
C ASN A 52 12.10 4.15 -16.23
N CYS A 53 13.35 4.15 -16.70
CA CYS A 53 13.77 3.43 -17.89
C CYS A 53 14.28 2.00 -17.60
N GLY A 54 14.23 1.55 -16.36
CA GLY A 54 14.67 0.20 -15.97
C GLY A 54 16.19 0.08 -15.78
N GLU A 55 16.93 1.19 -15.92
CA GLU A 55 18.38 1.21 -15.67
C GLU A 55 18.65 1.06 -14.18
N VAL A 56 19.62 0.21 -13.83
CA VAL A 56 19.93 -0.14 -12.44
C VAL A 56 20.78 0.94 -11.79
N ILE A 57 20.31 1.46 -10.66
CA ILE A 57 21.00 2.46 -9.84
C ILE A 57 21.82 1.76 -8.74
N ASN A 58 21.22 0.79 -8.05
CA ASN A 58 21.89 0.00 -7.03
C ASN A 58 21.34 -1.43 -6.98
N THR A 59 22.15 -2.35 -6.46
CA THR A 59 21.76 -3.74 -6.22
C THR A 59 22.28 -4.17 -4.86
N TRP A 60 21.41 -4.73 -4.05
CA TRP A 60 21.77 -5.42 -2.81
C TRP A 60 21.59 -6.92 -2.97
N THR A 61 22.46 -7.67 -2.31
CA THR A 61 22.45 -9.13 -2.36
C THR A 61 22.33 -9.72 -0.95
N SER A 62 21.61 -10.82 -0.81
CA SER A 62 21.47 -11.57 0.43
C SER A 62 21.70 -13.05 0.18
N ASP A 63 22.19 -13.76 1.18
CA ASP A 63 22.28 -15.24 1.17
C ASP A 63 20.88 -15.89 1.26
N PHE A 64 19.85 -15.11 1.53
CA PHE A 64 18.47 -15.55 1.69
C PHE A 64 17.59 -15.04 0.53
N ASN A 65 16.68 -15.90 0.08
CA ASN A 65 15.64 -15.47 -0.85
C ASN A 65 14.68 -14.48 -0.19
N SER A 66 13.99 -13.69 -1.00
CA SER A 66 12.94 -12.77 -0.52
C SER A 66 11.90 -13.52 0.34
N GLY A 67 11.61 -12.97 1.49
CA GLY A 67 10.66 -13.47 2.48
C GLY A 67 9.44 -12.57 2.67
N GLY A 68 9.17 -11.66 1.72
CA GLY A 68 8.04 -10.75 1.76
C GLY A 68 8.40 -9.33 1.33
N ALA A 69 8.04 -8.36 2.15
CA ALA A 69 8.25 -6.95 1.83
C ALA A 69 9.71 -6.50 1.95
N CYS A 70 10.06 -5.44 1.21
CA CYS A 70 11.31 -4.72 1.33
C CYS A 70 11.07 -3.21 1.22
N TYR A 71 11.90 -2.42 1.90
CA TYR A 71 11.78 -0.97 1.99
C TYR A 71 13.16 -0.31 1.93
N LEU A 72 13.24 0.83 1.23
CA LEU A 72 14.38 1.72 1.36
C LEU A 72 14.08 2.73 2.48
N LEU A 73 14.99 2.87 3.43
CA LEU A 73 14.83 3.76 4.57
C LEU A 73 15.44 5.14 4.29
N GLU A 74 15.04 6.15 5.06
CA GLU A 74 15.46 7.55 4.85
C GLU A 74 16.98 7.78 4.98
N ASP A 75 17.71 6.86 5.60
CA ASP A 75 19.17 6.90 5.65
C ASP A 75 19.86 6.19 4.47
N GLY A 76 19.07 5.72 3.50
CA GLY A 76 19.53 5.01 2.30
C GLY A 76 19.83 3.53 2.52
N SER A 77 19.53 2.98 3.71
CA SER A 77 19.65 1.54 3.93
C SER A 77 18.43 0.77 3.40
N LEU A 78 18.66 -0.44 2.89
CA LEU A 78 17.62 -1.40 2.53
C LEU A 78 17.21 -2.19 3.77
N ALA A 79 15.91 -2.23 4.09
CA ALA A 79 15.31 -3.19 5.02
C ALA A 79 14.54 -4.25 4.24
N ARG A 80 14.80 -5.54 4.50
CA ARG A 80 14.30 -6.65 3.68
C ARG A 80 13.87 -7.84 4.54
N GLY A 81 12.68 -8.37 4.26
CA GLY A 81 12.24 -9.68 4.75
C GLY A 81 12.97 -10.80 4.01
N CYS A 82 13.51 -11.76 4.77
CA CYS A 82 14.30 -12.87 4.27
C CYS A 82 13.68 -14.19 4.66
N LYS A 83 13.68 -15.16 3.73
CA LYS A 83 13.06 -16.46 3.94
C LYS A 83 14.04 -17.41 4.64
N VAL A 84 13.65 -17.89 5.82
CA VAL A 84 14.35 -18.96 6.55
C VAL A 84 13.41 -20.14 6.78
N SER A 85 14.00 -21.33 6.93
CA SER A 85 13.24 -22.53 7.24
C SER A 85 12.89 -22.56 8.74
N GLY A 86 11.70 -23.07 9.08
CA GLY A 86 11.24 -23.18 10.46
C GLY A 86 10.13 -24.21 10.63
N ALA A 87 9.50 -24.22 11.80
CA ALA A 87 8.36 -25.08 12.13
C ALA A 87 7.08 -24.66 11.37
N PHE A 88 7.00 -23.42 10.92
CA PHE A 88 5.88 -22.87 10.18
C PHE A 88 6.13 -23.00 8.68
N GLY A 89 5.11 -23.33 7.92
CA GLY A 89 5.20 -23.49 6.46
C GLY A 89 3.93 -23.02 5.78
N GLY A 90 4.08 -22.25 4.71
CA GLY A 90 2.95 -21.69 3.96
C GLY A 90 3.37 -20.63 2.97
N GLY A 91 2.42 -19.92 2.39
CA GLY A 91 2.69 -18.71 1.62
C GLY A 91 3.22 -17.61 2.52
N GLY A 92 4.15 -16.78 2.01
CA GLY A 92 4.66 -15.61 2.72
C GLY A 92 5.67 -15.88 3.85
N VAL A 93 6.19 -17.11 4.00
CA VAL A 93 7.21 -17.43 5.00
C VAL A 93 8.41 -16.50 4.85
N GLY A 94 8.74 -15.80 5.93
CA GLY A 94 9.92 -14.97 6.11
C GLY A 94 10.84 -15.57 7.17
N GLY A 95 10.89 -14.99 8.36
CA GLY A 95 11.57 -15.48 9.56
C GLY A 95 12.84 -14.71 9.90
N ARG A 96 13.39 -13.90 8.99
CA ARG A 96 14.54 -13.05 9.21
C ARG A 96 14.29 -11.68 8.59
N LEU A 97 14.73 -10.63 9.25
CA LEU A 97 14.85 -9.28 8.69
C LEU A 97 16.31 -8.92 8.56
N GLU A 98 16.69 -8.31 7.45
CA GLU A 98 18.03 -7.76 7.21
C GLU A 98 17.95 -6.28 6.92
N ARG A 99 18.92 -5.52 7.43
CA ARG A 99 19.16 -4.14 7.06
C ARG A 99 20.57 -4.01 6.50
N LYS A 100 20.68 -3.52 5.26
CA LYS A 100 21.95 -3.35 4.55
C LYS A 100 22.16 -1.88 4.23
N ASN A 101 23.39 -1.40 4.34
CA ASN A 101 23.71 -0.04 3.92
C ASN A 101 23.69 0.09 2.38
N TRP A 102 23.93 1.29 1.86
CA TRP A 102 23.98 1.56 0.42
C TRP A 102 25.03 0.72 -0.32
N ASP A 103 26.14 0.39 0.33
CA ASP A 103 27.28 -0.32 -0.22
C ASP A 103 27.14 -1.86 -0.07
N ASP A 104 25.92 -2.36 0.17
CA ASP A 104 25.58 -3.78 0.31
C ASP A 104 26.17 -4.46 1.55
N GLU A 105 26.61 -3.71 2.57
CA GLU A 105 27.10 -4.31 3.82
C GLU A 105 25.92 -4.54 4.78
N LEU A 106 25.86 -5.73 5.37
CA LEU A 106 24.87 -6.03 6.41
C LEU A 106 25.20 -5.24 7.68
N ILE A 107 24.28 -4.35 8.08
CA ILE A 107 24.44 -3.49 9.26
C ILE A 107 23.59 -3.94 10.45
N TRP A 108 22.51 -4.67 10.20
CA TRP A 108 21.66 -5.24 11.24
C TRP A 108 20.86 -6.42 10.71
N ALA A 109 20.58 -7.39 11.60
CA ALA A 109 19.69 -8.50 11.31
C ALA A 109 18.88 -8.92 12.53
N LEU A 110 17.69 -9.49 12.27
CA LEU A 110 16.83 -10.07 13.30
C LEU A 110 16.31 -11.42 12.82
N ASP A 111 16.64 -12.49 13.54
CA ASP A 111 16.00 -13.78 13.37
C ASP A 111 14.73 -13.83 14.24
N TRP A 112 13.55 -13.89 13.58
CA TRP A 112 12.25 -13.93 14.22
C TRP A 112 11.50 -15.19 13.80
N ALA A 113 12.12 -16.32 14.05
CA ALA A 113 11.64 -17.65 13.72
C ALA A 113 12.14 -18.67 14.74
N ASN A 114 11.20 -19.36 15.39
CA ASN A 114 11.47 -20.49 16.29
C ASN A 114 10.29 -21.48 16.26
N ASP A 115 10.17 -22.39 17.22
CA ASP A 115 9.08 -23.37 17.27
C ASP A 115 7.74 -22.78 17.73
N GLU A 116 7.71 -21.56 18.27
CA GLU A 116 6.54 -20.89 18.84
C GLU A 116 6.02 -19.75 17.97
N ARG A 117 6.89 -19.10 17.17
CA ARG A 117 6.55 -17.97 16.31
C ARG A 117 7.42 -17.92 15.07
N HIS A 118 6.89 -17.25 14.01
CA HIS A 118 7.61 -17.09 12.76
C HIS A 118 7.14 -15.84 12.02
N HIS A 119 8.06 -14.88 11.75
CA HIS A 119 7.80 -13.74 10.90
C HIS A 119 7.35 -14.18 9.50
N HIS A 120 6.38 -13.48 8.93
CA HIS A 120 5.91 -13.72 7.57
C HIS A 120 5.44 -12.44 6.90
N HIS A 121 5.44 -12.42 5.58
CA HIS A 121 4.91 -11.40 4.66
C HIS A 121 5.49 -10.01 4.85
N ASP A 122 5.29 -9.35 6.02
CA ASP A 122 5.49 -7.91 6.15
C ASP A 122 6.06 -7.49 7.51
N PHE A 123 6.61 -6.29 7.53
CA PHE A 123 7.06 -5.57 8.71
C PHE A 123 6.94 -4.06 8.42
N ALA A 124 6.88 -3.22 9.44
CA ALA A 124 6.87 -1.78 9.25
C ALA A 124 8.00 -1.12 10.04
N TRP A 125 8.87 -0.37 9.34
CA TRP A 125 9.91 0.43 10.00
C TRP A 125 9.30 1.74 10.47
N MET A 126 9.42 2.03 11.78
CA MET A 126 8.79 3.18 12.40
C MET A 126 9.73 4.41 12.41
N PRO A 127 9.17 5.63 12.48
CA PRO A 127 9.98 6.87 12.53
C PRO A 127 10.93 6.96 13.74
N ASN A 128 10.62 6.26 14.86
CA ASN A 128 11.48 6.17 16.04
C ASN A 128 12.68 5.23 15.87
N GLY A 129 12.78 4.56 14.70
CA GLY A 129 13.82 3.58 14.41
C GLY A 129 13.51 2.16 14.86
N HIS A 130 12.35 1.92 15.45
CA HIS A 130 11.89 0.57 15.79
C HIS A 130 11.26 -0.12 14.58
N VAL A 131 10.99 -1.40 14.71
CA VAL A 131 10.34 -2.21 13.67
C VAL A 131 9.15 -2.98 14.25
N LEU A 132 7.99 -2.85 13.61
CA LEU A 132 6.84 -3.72 13.84
C LEU A 132 7.00 -4.98 13.01
N VAL A 133 6.98 -6.13 13.65
CA VAL A 133 7.15 -7.44 13.01
C VAL A 133 5.84 -8.20 13.06
N LEU A 134 5.29 -8.53 11.89
CA LEU A 134 4.13 -9.40 11.76
C LEU A 134 4.59 -10.86 11.84
N ALA A 135 3.97 -11.66 12.70
CA ALA A 135 4.36 -13.05 12.89
C ALA A 135 3.16 -13.97 13.18
N TRP A 136 3.27 -15.22 12.75
CA TRP A 136 2.44 -16.31 13.26
C TRP A 136 2.89 -16.71 14.66
N GLU A 137 1.92 -17.08 15.50
CA GLU A 137 2.14 -17.74 16.78
C GLU A 137 1.54 -19.13 16.79
N LEU A 138 2.19 -20.07 17.48
CA LEU A 138 1.66 -21.42 17.64
C LEU A 138 0.62 -21.46 18.75
N LYS A 139 -0.58 -21.96 18.43
CA LYS A 139 -1.58 -22.41 19.40
C LYS A 139 -1.89 -23.88 19.15
N THR A 140 -1.86 -24.66 20.22
CA THR A 140 -2.16 -26.09 20.19
C THR A 140 -3.66 -26.35 19.97
N SER A 141 -4.02 -27.59 19.63
CA SER A 141 -5.42 -27.99 19.54
C SER A 141 -6.16 -27.89 20.88
N GLU A 142 -5.45 -28.08 21.98
CA GLU A 142 -5.99 -27.95 23.35
C GLU A 142 -6.31 -26.49 23.69
N GLU A 143 -5.43 -25.55 23.32
CA GLU A 143 -5.67 -24.11 23.47
C GLU A 143 -6.82 -23.65 22.57
N ALA A 144 -6.87 -24.12 21.32
CA ALA A 144 -7.99 -23.83 20.40
C ALA A 144 -9.33 -24.34 20.96
N ALA A 145 -9.36 -25.55 21.54
CA ALA A 145 -10.56 -26.08 22.21
C ALA A 145 -10.96 -25.24 23.44
N ALA A 146 -9.97 -24.82 24.23
CA ALA A 146 -10.21 -23.98 25.40
C ALA A 146 -10.73 -22.58 25.05
N ALA A 147 -10.37 -22.07 23.85
CA ALA A 147 -10.90 -20.83 23.30
C ALA A 147 -12.28 -20.96 22.64
N GLY A 148 -12.87 -22.16 22.56
CA GLY A 148 -14.19 -22.40 21.97
C GLY A 148 -14.20 -22.71 20.47
N ARG A 149 -13.06 -23.11 19.88
CA ARG A 149 -13.00 -23.56 18.48
C ARG A 149 -13.76 -24.89 18.32
N VAL A 150 -14.76 -24.95 17.43
CA VAL A 150 -15.63 -26.12 17.24
C VAL A 150 -14.87 -27.36 16.74
N ASN A 151 -13.95 -27.18 15.82
CA ASN A 151 -13.09 -28.24 15.29
C ASN A 151 -11.64 -27.89 15.64
N PRO A 152 -11.21 -28.12 16.91
CA PRO A 152 -9.91 -27.67 17.37
C PRO A 152 -8.80 -28.43 16.67
N GLN A 153 -7.85 -27.70 16.18
CA GLN A 153 -6.62 -28.15 15.57
C GLN A 153 -5.52 -27.16 15.88
N LEU A 154 -4.29 -27.48 15.53
CA LEU A 154 -3.17 -26.55 15.59
C LEU A 154 -3.55 -25.30 14.78
N MET A 155 -3.35 -24.12 15.37
CA MET A 155 -3.64 -22.81 14.75
C MET A 155 -2.44 -21.88 14.85
N TRP A 156 -2.32 -20.99 13.86
CA TRP A 156 -1.33 -19.92 13.84
C TRP A 156 -2.07 -18.57 13.74
N PRO A 157 -2.53 -18.01 14.87
CA PRO A 157 -2.99 -16.63 14.89
C PRO A 157 -1.84 -15.65 14.70
N GLU A 158 -2.18 -14.41 14.42
CA GLU A 158 -1.24 -13.33 14.19
C GLU A 158 -0.81 -12.65 15.48
N SER A 159 0.44 -12.18 15.50
CA SER A 159 0.95 -11.22 16.46
C SER A 159 1.69 -10.09 15.76
N ILE A 160 1.73 -8.93 16.39
CA ILE A 160 2.55 -7.80 15.99
C ILE A 160 3.42 -7.44 17.18
N THR A 161 4.73 -7.44 16.94
CA THR A 161 5.72 -7.13 17.98
C THR A 161 6.54 -5.93 17.55
N GLU A 162 6.59 -4.88 18.37
CA GLU A 162 7.51 -3.76 18.22
C GLU A 162 8.86 -4.11 18.84
N ILE A 163 9.91 -4.00 18.05
CA ILE A 163 11.28 -4.29 18.45
C ILE A 163 12.13 -3.04 18.28
N ALA A 164 12.83 -2.64 19.35
CA ALA A 164 13.90 -1.67 19.31
C ALA A 164 15.20 -2.37 18.89
N PRO A 165 15.74 -2.13 17.67
CA PRO A 165 16.98 -2.75 17.21
C PRO A 165 18.16 -2.43 18.13
N GLU A 166 19.03 -3.41 18.41
CA GLU A 166 20.22 -3.23 19.24
C GLU A 166 21.48 -3.74 18.54
N GLY A 167 22.52 -2.91 18.50
CA GLY A 167 23.79 -3.30 17.89
C GLY A 167 23.64 -3.69 16.41
N SER A 168 24.25 -4.80 16.03
CA SER A 168 24.18 -5.35 14.66
C SER A 168 23.25 -6.55 14.53
N GLU A 169 22.65 -7.04 15.62
CA GLU A 169 21.81 -8.23 15.62
C GLU A 169 20.79 -8.20 16.76
N GLY A 170 19.53 -8.54 16.46
CA GLY A 170 18.46 -8.63 17.45
C GLY A 170 17.94 -7.27 17.92
N GLY A 171 17.32 -7.27 19.10
CA GLY A 171 16.74 -6.08 19.71
C GLY A 171 15.88 -6.42 20.92
N THR A 172 15.39 -5.40 21.60
CA THR A 172 14.48 -5.53 22.74
C THR A 172 13.04 -5.37 22.29
N VAL A 173 12.16 -6.31 22.71
CA VAL A 173 10.70 -6.18 22.55
C VAL A 173 10.20 -5.05 23.45
N VAL A 174 9.47 -4.09 22.89
CA VAL A 174 8.97 -2.93 23.61
C VAL A 174 7.44 -2.86 23.66
N TRP A 175 6.77 -3.52 22.72
CA TRP A 175 5.31 -3.63 22.67
C TRP A 175 4.91 -4.88 21.90
N GLU A 176 3.77 -5.48 22.28
CA GLU A 176 3.19 -6.65 21.60
C GLU A 176 1.67 -6.55 21.59
N TRP A 177 1.08 -7.02 20.49
CA TRP A 177 -0.35 -7.26 20.32
C TRP A 177 -0.57 -8.67 19.75
N HIS A 178 -1.53 -9.40 20.31
CA HIS A 178 -1.80 -10.78 19.94
C HIS A 178 -3.27 -10.93 19.56
N ALA A 179 -3.57 -11.35 18.34
CA ALA A 179 -4.95 -11.60 17.91
C ALA A 179 -5.70 -12.60 18.81
N TRP A 180 -4.93 -13.48 19.48
CA TRP A 180 -5.46 -14.47 20.39
C TRP A 180 -6.10 -13.88 21.67
N ASP A 181 -5.79 -12.69 22.04
CA ASP A 181 -6.33 -12.01 23.24
C ASP A 181 -7.70 -11.36 22.97
N HIS A 182 -8.09 -11.21 21.69
CA HIS A 182 -9.26 -10.47 21.24
C HIS A 182 -10.33 -11.35 20.60
N LEU A 183 -10.56 -12.54 21.19
CA LEU A 183 -11.49 -13.53 20.66
C LEU A 183 -12.92 -13.32 21.15
N VAL A 184 -13.89 -13.84 20.40
CA VAL A 184 -15.27 -14.08 20.77
C VAL A 184 -15.71 -15.45 20.27
N GLN A 185 -16.64 -16.11 21.00
CA GLN A 185 -17.27 -17.37 20.60
C GLN A 185 -18.68 -17.48 21.20
N ASN A 186 -19.61 -18.08 20.46
CA ASN A 186 -21.00 -18.28 20.89
C ASN A 186 -21.37 -19.76 21.06
N VAL A 187 -20.38 -20.65 21.18
CA VAL A 187 -20.58 -22.10 21.17
C VAL A 187 -20.80 -22.68 22.58
N ASP A 188 -19.99 -22.23 23.55
CA ASP A 188 -20.03 -22.75 24.91
C ASP A 188 -19.92 -21.64 25.97
N ALA A 189 -21.01 -21.40 26.69
CA ALA A 189 -21.08 -20.37 27.73
C ALA A 189 -20.20 -20.66 28.97
N SER A 190 -19.62 -21.84 29.07
CA SER A 190 -18.69 -22.17 30.16
C SER A 190 -17.23 -21.84 29.85
N LEU A 191 -16.94 -21.53 28.56
CA LEU A 191 -15.60 -21.16 28.08
C LEU A 191 -15.40 -19.63 28.08
N PRO A 192 -14.15 -19.17 28.08
CA PRO A 192 -13.81 -17.75 27.94
C PRO A 192 -14.40 -17.13 26.66
N HIS A 193 -14.48 -15.80 26.63
CA HIS A 193 -14.88 -15.01 25.46
C HIS A 193 -16.28 -15.33 24.91
N PHE A 194 -17.17 -15.88 25.76
CA PHE A 194 -18.54 -16.20 25.37
C PHE A 194 -19.34 -14.93 25.05
N GLY A 195 -19.91 -14.86 23.86
CA GLY A 195 -20.78 -13.78 23.38
C GLY A 195 -21.14 -13.99 21.91
N GLU A 196 -22.21 -13.36 21.44
CA GLU A 196 -22.54 -13.35 20.03
C GLU A 196 -21.57 -12.44 19.28
N PRO A 197 -20.93 -12.88 18.18
CA PRO A 197 -20.00 -12.05 17.41
C PRO A 197 -20.60 -10.70 16.98
N ALA A 198 -21.88 -10.65 16.63
CA ALA A 198 -22.59 -9.42 16.26
C ALA A 198 -22.67 -8.38 17.39
N ASP A 199 -22.69 -8.83 18.66
CA ASP A 199 -22.69 -7.96 19.85
C ASP A 199 -21.25 -7.52 20.23
N HIS A 200 -20.23 -8.16 19.65
CA HIS A 200 -18.80 -7.89 19.88
C HIS A 200 -18.04 -7.61 18.58
N PRO A 201 -18.44 -6.61 17.78
CA PRO A 201 -17.88 -6.36 16.44
C PRO A 201 -16.39 -5.98 16.45
N HIS A 202 -15.86 -5.62 17.59
CA HIS A 202 -14.43 -5.30 17.80
C HIS A 202 -13.58 -6.54 18.11
N ARG A 203 -14.17 -7.75 18.13
CA ARG A 203 -13.49 -9.01 18.45
C ARG A 203 -13.54 -9.99 17.28
N LEU A 204 -12.65 -10.97 17.36
CA LEU A 204 -12.44 -11.98 16.32
C LEU A 204 -13.21 -13.26 16.69
N ASP A 205 -14.17 -13.65 15.85
CA ASP A 205 -14.85 -14.95 16.04
C ASP A 205 -13.83 -16.08 15.80
N VAL A 206 -13.51 -16.81 16.87
CA VAL A 206 -12.57 -17.93 16.81
C VAL A 206 -13.03 -19.04 15.86
N ASN A 207 -14.32 -19.08 15.53
CA ASN A 207 -14.91 -20.07 14.62
C ASN A 207 -15.00 -19.60 13.16
N PHE A 208 -14.75 -18.32 12.89
CA PHE A 208 -14.71 -17.81 11.53
C PHE A 208 -13.46 -18.29 10.79
N ALA A 209 -13.55 -18.43 9.49
CA ALA A 209 -12.56 -18.93 8.56
C ALA A 209 -12.04 -20.36 8.88
N ASN A 210 -11.57 -21.02 7.85
CA ASN A 210 -10.93 -22.33 7.97
C ASN A 210 -9.45 -22.19 8.28
N VAL A 211 -8.90 -23.15 9.01
CA VAL A 211 -7.47 -23.27 9.30
C VAL A 211 -6.81 -24.15 8.27
N GLY A 212 -5.60 -23.78 7.84
CA GLY A 212 -4.81 -24.55 6.87
C GLY A 212 -5.12 -24.25 5.40
N GLY A 213 -4.42 -24.85 4.46
CA GLY A 213 -4.69 -24.74 3.02
C GLY A 213 -4.20 -23.43 2.36
N GLY A 214 -3.29 -22.69 2.96
CA GLY A 214 -2.73 -21.44 2.43
C GLY A 214 -1.65 -21.64 1.37
N GLY A 215 -2.01 -22.16 0.21
CA GLY A 215 -1.25 -22.21 -1.05
C GLY A 215 0.27 -22.39 -0.94
N GLY A 216 0.78 -23.58 -1.26
CA GLY A 216 2.21 -23.91 -1.33
C GLY A 216 2.50 -25.35 -0.92
N PRO A 217 3.68 -25.88 -1.26
CA PRO A 217 4.07 -27.23 -0.82
C PRO A 217 4.12 -27.28 0.72
N GLY A 218 3.37 -28.21 1.32
CA GLY A 218 3.32 -28.38 2.78
C GLY A 218 2.16 -27.69 3.49
N SER A 219 1.35 -26.89 2.80
CA SER A 219 0.24 -26.11 3.37
C SER A 219 -0.97 -26.92 3.84
N ALA A 220 -1.08 -28.18 3.44
CA ALA A 220 -2.25 -29.03 3.78
C ALA A 220 -2.42 -29.29 5.29
N ASN A 221 -1.34 -29.18 6.07
CA ASN A 221 -1.33 -29.35 7.53
C ASN A 221 -0.87 -28.07 8.25
N SER A 222 -0.95 -26.92 7.61
CA SER A 222 -0.55 -25.66 8.24
C SER A 222 -1.64 -25.20 9.23
N GLY A 223 -1.19 -24.55 10.32
CA GLY A 223 -2.08 -23.90 11.28
C GLY A 223 -2.57 -22.52 10.84
N ASP A 224 -2.21 -22.10 9.62
CA ASP A 224 -2.50 -20.77 9.08
C ASP A 224 -3.99 -20.46 9.12
N TRP A 225 -4.38 -19.44 9.89
CA TRP A 225 -5.78 -19.11 10.14
C TRP A 225 -6.22 -17.77 9.56
N MET A 226 -5.50 -16.71 9.85
CA MET A 226 -5.84 -15.35 9.42
C MET A 226 -5.12 -14.95 8.13
N HIS A 227 -3.88 -15.41 7.98
CA HIS A 227 -3.00 -15.12 6.85
C HIS A 227 -2.86 -13.61 6.62
N ALA A 228 -2.52 -12.86 7.68
CA ALA A 228 -2.26 -11.44 7.53
C ALA A 228 -1.05 -11.24 6.59
N ASN A 229 -1.12 -10.26 5.71
CA ASN A 229 -0.12 -10.10 4.66
C ASN A 229 0.36 -8.65 4.49
N ALA A 230 -0.13 -7.75 5.33
CA ALA A 230 0.34 -6.38 5.41
C ALA A 230 0.20 -5.85 6.83
N VAL A 231 1.19 -5.06 7.25
CA VAL A 231 1.17 -4.21 8.44
C VAL A 231 1.61 -2.81 8.04
N ASN A 232 0.78 -1.80 8.31
CA ASN A 232 1.08 -0.41 8.00
C ASN A 232 0.86 0.45 9.23
N TYR A 233 1.83 1.28 9.59
CA TYR A 233 1.80 2.14 10.76
C TYR A 233 1.50 3.59 10.39
N ASN A 234 0.55 4.20 11.07
CA ASN A 234 0.25 5.62 10.96
C ASN A 234 0.79 6.37 12.18
N PRO A 235 1.88 7.12 12.05
CA PRO A 235 2.50 7.81 13.19
C PRO A 235 1.69 9.01 13.70
N THR A 236 0.76 9.54 12.91
CA THR A 236 -0.09 10.66 13.33
C THR A 236 -1.24 10.20 14.21
N LEU A 237 -1.79 9.03 13.92
CA LEU A 237 -2.88 8.42 14.66
C LEU A 237 -2.40 7.47 15.75
N ASP A 238 -1.14 7.05 15.70
CA ASP A 238 -0.55 5.97 16.50
C ASP A 238 -1.36 4.67 16.38
N GLN A 239 -1.69 4.31 15.12
CA GLN A 239 -2.54 3.17 14.78
C GLN A 239 -1.85 2.26 13.76
N ILE A 240 -2.20 0.97 13.79
CA ILE A 240 -1.69 -0.04 12.88
C ILE A 240 -2.84 -0.60 12.05
N ALA A 241 -2.71 -0.58 10.72
CA ALA A 241 -3.60 -1.27 9.79
C ALA A 241 -3.03 -2.64 9.40
N ILE A 242 -3.87 -3.66 9.40
CA ILE A 242 -3.53 -5.06 9.13
C ILE A 242 -4.45 -5.57 8.02
N SER A 243 -3.89 -6.24 7.01
CA SER A 243 -4.67 -6.94 5.98
C SER A 243 -4.78 -8.43 6.32
N ALA A 244 -5.93 -8.86 6.84
CA ALA A 244 -6.24 -10.23 7.22
C ALA A 244 -6.89 -10.98 6.03
N ARG A 245 -6.07 -11.61 5.19
CA ARG A 245 -6.47 -12.17 3.88
C ARG A 245 -7.59 -13.20 3.98
N ARG A 246 -7.55 -14.11 4.97
CA ARG A 246 -8.54 -15.20 5.08
C ARG A 246 -9.85 -14.78 5.72
N PHE A 247 -9.85 -13.63 6.40
CA PHE A 247 -11.06 -12.97 6.86
C PHE A 247 -11.67 -12.10 5.75
N ASN A 248 -10.92 -11.83 4.68
CA ASN A 248 -11.25 -10.85 3.65
C ASN A 248 -11.53 -9.47 4.28
N GLU A 249 -10.73 -9.10 5.26
CA GLU A 249 -10.87 -7.87 6.02
C GLU A 249 -9.53 -7.12 6.15
N ILE A 250 -9.64 -5.83 6.39
CA ILE A 250 -8.60 -5.06 7.05
C ILE A 250 -9.02 -4.77 8.47
N TRP A 251 -8.05 -4.66 9.36
CA TRP A 251 -8.26 -4.29 10.75
C TRP A 251 -7.40 -3.08 11.10
N ILE A 252 -7.89 -2.24 12.01
CA ILE A 252 -7.10 -1.17 12.63
C ILE A 252 -7.09 -1.41 14.12
N ILE A 253 -5.90 -1.34 14.72
CA ILE A 253 -5.66 -1.46 16.16
C ILE A 253 -4.96 -0.21 16.70
N ASP A 254 -5.14 0.05 18.01
CA ASP A 254 -4.48 1.13 18.73
C ASP A 254 -3.06 0.69 19.15
N HIS A 255 -2.06 1.40 18.68
CA HIS A 255 -0.68 1.21 19.10
C HIS A 255 -0.32 2.10 20.31
N GLY A 256 -1.10 3.15 20.58
CA GLY A 256 -0.90 4.06 21.70
C GLY A 256 -1.14 3.46 23.09
N THR A 257 -1.14 2.12 23.20
CA THR A 257 -1.34 1.32 24.41
C THR A 257 -0.02 0.78 24.95
N THR A 258 0.01 0.41 26.23
CA THR A 258 1.04 -0.50 26.75
C THR A 258 0.74 -1.95 26.33
N THR A 259 1.72 -2.85 26.36
CA THR A 259 1.51 -4.29 26.10
C THR A 259 0.41 -4.89 27.00
N ASP A 260 0.36 -4.52 28.29
CA ASP A 260 -0.68 -5.01 29.22
C ASP A 260 -2.08 -4.47 28.84
N GLU A 261 -2.18 -3.24 28.33
CA GLU A 261 -3.44 -2.67 27.84
C GLU A 261 -3.82 -3.28 26.49
N ALA A 262 -2.86 -3.49 25.61
CA ALA A 262 -3.05 -4.15 24.32
C ALA A 262 -3.55 -5.60 24.43
N ALA A 263 -3.21 -6.31 25.52
CA ALA A 263 -3.74 -7.64 25.84
C ALA A 263 -5.18 -7.60 26.38
N GLY A 264 -5.73 -6.43 26.67
CA GLY A 264 -7.07 -6.21 27.21
C GLY A 264 -8.02 -5.56 26.19
N PRO A 265 -9.17 -5.04 26.67
CA PRO A 265 -10.17 -4.42 25.78
C PRO A 265 -9.67 -3.19 25.00
N ALA A 266 -8.55 -2.55 25.41
CA ALA A 266 -7.96 -1.45 24.68
C ALA A 266 -7.26 -1.91 23.40
N GLY A 267 -6.87 -3.17 23.32
CA GLY A 267 -6.32 -3.78 22.09
C GLY A 267 -7.37 -4.42 21.18
N ASP A 268 -8.67 -4.38 21.53
CA ASP A 268 -9.73 -4.81 20.63
C ASP A 268 -9.69 -3.95 19.34
N LEU A 269 -10.16 -4.47 18.20
CA LEU A 269 -10.10 -3.79 16.92
C LEU A 269 -10.82 -2.44 16.98
N LEU A 270 -10.17 -1.35 16.62
CA LEU A 270 -10.82 -0.05 16.48
C LEU A 270 -11.77 -0.02 15.29
N TYR A 271 -11.37 -0.68 14.21
CA TYR A 271 -12.09 -0.71 12.93
C TYR A 271 -11.81 -2.01 12.19
N ARG A 272 -12.80 -2.47 11.46
CA ARG A 272 -12.67 -3.58 10.52
C ARG A 272 -13.53 -3.35 9.30
N TYR A 273 -13.06 -3.79 8.12
CA TYR A 273 -13.77 -3.54 6.87
C TYR A 273 -13.45 -4.60 5.83
N GLY A 274 -14.44 -4.97 5.03
CA GLY A 274 -14.29 -5.87 3.89
C GLY A 274 -15.23 -7.06 3.87
N ASN A 275 -15.53 -7.66 5.03
CA ASN A 275 -16.39 -8.84 5.13
C ASN A 275 -17.19 -8.85 6.44
N PRO A 276 -18.37 -8.23 6.47
CA PRO A 276 -19.16 -8.14 7.69
C PRO A 276 -19.73 -9.48 8.17
N GLU A 277 -19.75 -10.53 7.35
CA GLU A 277 -20.08 -11.89 7.79
C GLU A 277 -19.12 -12.38 8.89
N ALA A 278 -17.85 -11.94 8.85
CA ALA A 278 -16.81 -12.35 9.80
C ALA A 278 -17.12 -11.98 11.28
N TYR A 279 -18.04 -11.07 11.50
CA TYR A 279 -18.49 -10.65 12.83
C TYR A 279 -20.03 -10.60 12.95
N GLY A 280 -20.73 -11.32 12.08
CA GLY A 280 -22.18 -11.52 12.19
C GLY A 280 -23.05 -10.30 11.89
N ARG A 281 -22.52 -9.27 11.21
CA ARG A 281 -23.26 -8.04 10.84
C ARG A 281 -23.48 -7.89 9.34
N GLY A 282 -23.49 -8.99 8.61
CA GLY A 282 -23.74 -9.08 7.18
C GLY A 282 -23.71 -10.52 6.73
N ASP A 283 -23.78 -10.70 5.42
CA ASP A 283 -23.70 -12.00 4.77
C ASP A 283 -22.66 -12.00 3.62
N ALA A 284 -22.57 -13.10 2.89
CA ALA A 284 -21.59 -13.25 1.81
C ALA A 284 -21.79 -12.28 0.63
N GLU A 285 -22.97 -11.64 0.51
CA GLU A 285 -23.25 -10.64 -0.52
C GLU A 285 -22.68 -9.27 -0.16
N ASP A 286 -22.45 -9.03 1.13
CA ASP A 286 -21.88 -7.79 1.67
C ASP A 286 -20.33 -7.78 1.62
N GLN A 287 -19.71 -8.92 1.29
CA GLN A 287 -18.26 -9.02 1.18
C GLN A 287 -17.73 -8.20 -0.01
N VAL A 288 -16.76 -7.33 0.24
CA VAL A 288 -16.16 -6.45 -0.78
C VAL A 288 -14.69 -6.77 -1.08
N PHE A 289 -13.95 -7.40 -0.15
CA PHE A 289 -12.58 -7.87 -0.39
C PHE A 289 -12.53 -9.36 -0.68
N PHE A 290 -11.59 -9.76 -1.55
CA PHE A 290 -11.42 -11.14 -1.99
C PHE A 290 -9.94 -11.49 -2.08
N GLY A 291 -9.38 -11.91 -0.94
CA GLY A 291 -7.99 -12.30 -0.81
C GLY A 291 -6.98 -11.17 -0.95
N GLN A 292 -7.35 -9.98 -0.50
CA GLN A 292 -6.64 -8.70 -0.61
C GLN A 292 -5.22 -8.73 0.00
N HIS A 293 -4.38 -7.76 -0.43
CA HIS A 293 -3.03 -7.52 0.05
C HIS A 293 -2.75 -6.01 0.15
N ASP A 294 -1.76 -5.65 0.97
CA ASP A 294 -1.11 -4.33 0.98
C ASP A 294 -2.05 -3.16 1.33
N VAL A 295 -2.66 -3.22 2.53
CA VAL A 295 -3.37 -2.06 3.06
C VAL A 295 -2.39 -0.96 3.45
N GLN A 296 -2.68 0.29 3.05
CA GLN A 296 -1.89 1.46 3.42
C GLN A 296 -2.78 2.67 3.68
N TRP A 297 -2.37 3.54 4.62
CA TRP A 297 -2.88 4.91 4.63
C TRP A 297 -2.26 5.69 3.47
N ILE A 298 -3.08 6.47 2.80
CA ILE A 298 -2.61 7.40 1.77
C ILE A 298 -1.92 8.57 2.47
N PRO A 299 -0.63 8.83 2.16
CA PRO A 299 0.17 9.79 2.89
C PRO A 299 -0.23 11.24 2.63
N GLU A 300 0.26 12.13 3.50
CA GLU A 300 0.13 13.59 3.35
C GLU A 300 0.65 14.06 1.98
N GLY A 301 -0.07 15.01 1.39
CA GLY A 301 0.24 15.59 0.08
C GLY A 301 -0.40 14.87 -1.11
N HIS A 302 -0.93 13.67 -0.95
CA HIS A 302 -1.72 13.00 -1.99
C HIS A 302 -3.16 13.57 -2.03
N PRO A 303 -3.82 13.66 -3.21
CA PRO A 303 -5.20 14.16 -3.32
C PRO A 303 -6.23 13.44 -2.44
N GLN A 304 -5.95 12.20 -2.04
CA GLN A 304 -6.81 11.36 -1.20
C GLN A 304 -6.17 11.09 0.18
N GLU A 305 -5.35 12.01 0.66
CA GLU A 305 -4.68 11.94 1.97
C GLU A 305 -5.60 11.49 3.10
N GLY A 306 -5.13 10.57 3.94
CA GLY A 306 -5.84 10.04 5.10
C GLY A 306 -6.86 8.94 4.77
N ALA A 307 -7.16 8.68 3.49
CA ALA A 307 -7.90 7.50 3.08
C ALA A 307 -7.03 6.23 3.21
N LEU A 308 -7.68 5.08 3.16
CA LEU A 308 -7.00 3.77 3.02
C LEU A 308 -7.04 3.33 1.56
N VAL A 309 -5.98 2.64 1.14
CA VAL A 309 -5.88 1.99 -0.17
C VAL A 309 -5.50 0.53 0.00
N ILE A 310 -5.95 -0.32 -0.91
CA ILE A 310 -5.66 -1.76 -0.90
C ILE A 310 -5.56 -2.33 -2.32
N TYR A 311 -4.73 -3.35 -2.49
CA TYR A 311 -4.79 -4.24 -3.65
C TYR A 311 -5.79 -5.37 -3.35
N ASN A 312 -6.98 -5.30 -3.91
CA ASN A 312 -8.01 -6.32 -3.78
C ASN A 312 -7.81 -7.36 -4.88
N ASN A 313 -7.24 -8.51 -4.54
CA ASN A 313 -6.86 -9.53 -5.54
C ASN A 313 -8.03 -10.07 -6.33
N GLY A 314 -9.23 -10.13 -5.74
CA GLY A 314 -10.43 -10.56 -6.43
C GLY A 314 -10.50 -12.07 -6.66
N ALA A 315 -9.70 -12.87 -5.95
CA ALA A 315 -9.71 -14.33 -6.04
C ALA A 315 -11.00 -14.90 -5.43
N GLY A 316 -11.85 -15.47 -6.26
CA GLY A 316 -13.18 -15.96 -5.86
C GLY A 316 -14.25 -14.87 -5.81
N ARG A 317 -14.01 -13.69 -6.34
CA ARG A 317 -15.02 -12.63 -6.48
C ARG A 317 -16.18 -13.13 -7.36
N PRO A 318 -17.45 -12.94 -6.95
CA PRO A 318 -18.58 -13.28 -7.80
C PRO A 318 -18.51 -12.61 -9.18
N GLY A 319 -18.66 -13.39 -10.25
CA GLY A 319 -18.68 -12.88 -11.62
C GLY A 319 -17.33 -12.93 -12.34
N CYS A 320 -16.21 -12.61 -11.70
CA CYS A 320 -14.89 -12.81 -12.28
C CYS A 320 -13.78 -12.83 -11.22
N ASP A 321 -12.76 -13.65 -11.44
CA ASP A 321 -11.46 -13.48 -10.79
C ASP A 321 -10.79 -12.23 -11.39
N CYS A 322 -11.00 -11.08 -10.77
CA CYS A 322 -10.54 -9.77 -11.26
C CYS A 322 -10.02 -8.94 -10.09
N SER A 323 -8.82 -8.43 -10.23
CA SER A 323 -8.25 -7.52 -9.22
C SER A 323 -8.80 -6.10 -9.36
N THR A 324 -8.78 -5.37 -8.25
CA THR A 324 -9.03 -3.93 -8.20
C THR A 324 -8.07 -3.27 -7.21
N ILE A 325 -7.82 -1.98 -7.41
CA ILE A 325 -7.26 -1.11 -6.38
C ILE A 325 -8.43 -0.31 -5.83
N ASP A 326 -8.68 -0.43 -4.56
CA ASP A 326 -9.83 0.22 -3.93
C ASP A 326 -9.35 1.22 -2.88
N VAL A 327 -9.92 2.44 -2.91
CA VAL A 327 -9.64 3.53 -1.97
C VAL A 327 -10.92 3.91 -1.25
N TRP A 328 -10.87 4.05 0.07
CA TRP A 328 -12.01 4.46 0.87
C TRP A 328 -11.61 5.33 2.05
N ASN A 329 -12.55 6.15 2.52
CA ASN A 329 -12.39 6.94 3.72
C ASN A 329 -13.04 6.19 4.89
N PRO A 330 -12.29 5.64 5.84
CA PRO A 330 -12.88 5.05 7.03
C PRO A 330 -13.66 6.12 7.82
N PRO A 331 -14.79 5.77 8.46
CA PRO A 331 -15.65 6.74 9.16
C PRO A 331 -15.06 7.17 10.51
N MET A 332 -13.86 7.77 10.47
CA MET A 332 -13.11 8.17 11.66
C MET A 332 -13.78 9.36 12.36
N LEU A 333 -13.85 9.30 13.70
CA LEU A 333 -14.36 10.33 14.58
C LEU A 333 -13.24 11.28 15.03
N GLU A 334 -13.63 12.39 15.69
CA GLU A 334 -12.67 13.41 16.13
C GLU A 334 -11.66 12.90 17.18
N ASP A 335 -12.01 11.84 17.90
CA ASP A 335 -11.17 11.22 18.94
C ASP A 335 -10.28 10.09 18.39
N GLY A 336 -10.27 9.85 17.08
CA GLY A 336 -9.49 8.81 16.43
C GLY A 336 -10.14 7.42 16.42
N SER A 337 -11.31 7.26 17.03
CA SER A 337 -12.15 6.06 16.90
C SER A 337 -12.94 6.06 15.59
N TYR A 338 -13.68 4.99 15.33
CA TYR A 338 -14.42 4.82 14.08
C TYR A 338 -15.91 4.63 14.35
N ALA A 339 -16.75 5.32 13.58
CA ALA A 339 -18.19 5.26 13.76
C ALA A 339 -18.74 3.85 13.42
N LEU A 340 -19.58 3.35 14.31
CA LEU A 340 -20.34 2.12 14.16
C LEU A 340 -21.80 2.39 14.60
N GLU A 341 -22.75 2.29 13.68
CA GLU A 341 -24.13 2.67 13.93
C GLU A 341 -25.02 1.45 14.24
N GLY A 342 -25.47 1.34 15.48
CA GLY A 342 -26.41 0.28 15.90
C GLY A 342 -25.90 -1.12 15.56
N ASP A 343 -26.72 -1.88 14.82
CA ASP A 343 -26.39 -3.24 14.36
C ASP A 343 -25.79 -3.26 12.94
N ALA A 344 -25.55 -2.10 12.31
CA ALA A 344 -24.96 -2.02 10.99
C ALA A 344 -23.48 -2.48 11.02
N PRO A 345 -22.94 -2.96 9.88
CA PRO A 345 -21.51 -3.18 9.75
C PRO A 345 -20.72 -1.86 9.74
N PHE A 346 -19.42 -1.93 9.93
CA PHE A 346 -18.54 -0.78 9.69
C PHE A 346 -18.62 -0.33 8.23
N GLY A 347 -18.74 0.98 8.03
CA GLY A 347 -18.73 1.62 6.71
C GLY A 347 -17.31 1.93 6.21
N PRO A 348 -17.19 2.59 5.05
CA PRO A 348 -18.27 3.20 4.27
C PRO A 348 -18.98 2.21 3.33
N GLU A 349 -20.13 2.61 2.80
CA GLU A 349 -20.86 1.81 1.81
C GLU A 349 -20.26 1.92 0.39
N THR A 350 -19.42 2.92 0.13
CA THR A 350 -18.90 3.21 -1.21
C THR A 350 -17.41 3.55 -1.21
N TRP A 351 -16.74 3.17 -2.29
CA TRP A 351 -15.36 3.56 -2.55
C TRP A 351 -15.23 5.06 -2.85
N ALA A 352 -14.13 5.65 -2.43
CA ALA A 352 -13.74 6.99 -2.88
C ALA A 352 -13.17 6.94 -4.31
N TRP A 353 -12.48 5.84 -4.64
CA TRP A 353 -11.93 5.57 -5.97
C TRP A 353 -11.68 4.08 -6.13
N THR A 354 -11.76 3.58 -7.37
CA THR A 354 -11.41 2.20 -7.71
C THR A 354 -10.81 2.12 -9.11
N TYR A 355 -9.82 1.24 -9.27
CA TYR A 355 -9.19 0.95 -10.55
C TYR A 355 -9.08 -0.56 -10.78
N PRO A 356 -9.42 -1.04 -11.99
CA PRO A 356 -10.19 -0.31 -12.99
C PRO A 356 -11.61 -0.04 -12.49
N SER A 357 -12.25 1.01 -12.99
CA SER A 357 -13.62 1.40 -12.59
C SER A 357 -14.67 0.30 -12.82
N THR A 358 -14.34 -0.66 -13.66
CA THR A 358 -15.09 -1.91 -13.85
C THR A 358 -14.10 -3.06 -13.83
N PRO A 359 -14.22 -4.03 -12.90
CA PRO A 359 -13.32 -5.17 -12.82
C PRO A 359 -13.24 -5.92 -14.17
N THR A 360 -12.02 -6.24 -14.61
CA THR A 360 -11.77 -6.87 -15.90
C THR A 360 -10.87 -8.09 -15.77
N PRO A 361 -11.10 -9.20 -16.51
CA PRO A 361 -10.25 -10.39 -16.47
C PRO A 361 -8.78 -10.13 -16.87
N GLY A 362 -8.49 -9.01 -17.54
CA GLY A 362 -7.14 -8.62 -17.94
C GLY A 362 -6.27 -8.08 -16.79
N PHE A 363 -6.89 -7.72 -15.68
CA PHE A 363 -6.19 -7.29 -14.47
C PHE A 363 -6.51 -8.26 -13.32
N PHE A 364 -5.62 -9.24 -13.13
CA PHE A 364 -5.78 -10.25 -12.09
C PHE A 364 -4.43 -10.75 -11.56
N SER A 365 -4.30 -10.76 -10.25
CA SER A 365 -3.23 -11.44 -9.51
C SER A 365 -3.86 -12.26 -8.39
N SER A 366 -3.66 -13.56 -8.38
CA SER A 366 -4.34 -14.46 -7.44
C SER A 366 -3.86 -14.35 -6.00
N ASN A 367 -2.70 -13.74 -5.78
CA ASN A 367 -2.00 -13.61 -4.50
C ASN A 367 -0.94 -12.52 -4.58
N ILE A 368 -0.25 -12.26 -3.46
CA ILE A 368 0.75 -11.19 -3.35
C ILE A 368 0.23 -9.88 -3.94
N SER A 369 1.10 -8.98 -4.43
CA SER A 369 0.72 -7.70 -5.04
C SER A 369 0.59 -6.54 -4.05
N GLY A 370 0.59 -5.34 -4.58
CA GLY A 370 0.48 -4.14 -3.75
C GLY A 370 0.22 -2.90 -4.58
N VAL A 371 0.01 -1.80 -3.88
CA VAL A 371 -0.24 -0.49 -4.47
C VAL A 371 0.43 0.59 -3.63
N GLN A 372 1.09 1.55 -4.29
CA GLN A 372 1.66 2.71 -3.61
C GLN A 372 1.07 4.00 -4.19
N PRO A 373 0.40 4.83 -3.38
CA PRO A 373 0.03 6.19 -3.76
C PRO A 373 1.28 7.03 -4.05
N GLN A 374 1.32 7.73 -5.18
CA GLN A 374 2.45 8.55 -5.60
C GLN A 374 2.20 10.04 -5.30
N PRO A 375 3.24 10.85 -4.98
CA PRO A 375 3.08 12.26 -4.67
C PRO A 375 2.41 13.11 -5.75
N ASN A 376 2.48 12.68 -7.02
CA ASN A 376 1.79 13.34 -8.14
C ASN A 376 0.29 12.98 -8.24
N GLY A 377 -0.23 12.15 -7.33
CA GLY A 377 -1.61 11.68 -7.30
C GLY A 377 -1.86 10.38 -8.06
N ASN A 378 -0.85 9.81 -8.71
CA ASN A 378 -0.95 8.51 -9.39
C ASN A 378 -0.88 7.36 -8.38
N PHE A 379 -1.08 6.14 -8.87
CA PHE A 379 -0.89 4.90 -8.12
C PHE A 379 0.09 3.98 -8.85
N LEU A 380 1.19 3.63 -8.18
CA LEU A 380 2.09 2.56 -8.63
C LEU A 380 1.50 1.22 -8.18
N ILE A 381 1.29 0.31 -9.13
CA ILE A 381 0.62 -0.97 -8.91
C ILE A 381 1.60 -2.11 -9.20
N CYS A 382 1.75 -3.00 -8.23
CA CYS A 382 2.48 -4.25 -8.38
C CYS A 382 1.49 -5.40 -8.63
N GLN A 383 1.33 -5.85 -9.87
CA GLN A 383 0.64 -7.11 -10.21
C GLN A 383 1.63 -8.27 -10.02
N GLY A 384 1.86 -8.63 -8.76
CA GLY A 384 3.05 -9.35 -8.30
C GLY A 384 3.20 -10.76 -8.84
N ALA A 385 2.12 -11.54 -9.00
CA ALA A 385 2.17 -12.92 -9.50
C ALA A 385 2.72 -13.02 -10.94
N GLY A 386 2.62 -11.95 -11.71
CA GLY A 386 3.17 -11.84 -13.07
C GLY A 386 4.43 -11.01 -13.17
N GLY A 387 4.96 -10.48 -12.06
CA GLY A 387 6.10 -9.58 -12.05
C GLY A 387 5.89 -8.30 -12.87
N ARG A 388 4.63 -7.87 -12.99
CA ARG A 388 4.24 -6.67 -13.74
C ARG A 388 4.05 -5.51 -12.79
N LEU A 389 4.77 -4.42 -13.02
CA LEU A 389 4.67 -3.18 -12.29
C LEU A 389 4.13 -2.11 -13.25
N PHE A 390 3.18 -1.30 -12.81
CA PHE A 390 2.67 -0.24 -13.67
C PHE A 390 2.10 0.91 -12.84
N GLU A 391 2.03 2.09 -13.44
CA GLU A 391 1.50 3.29 -12.81
C GLU A 391 0.29 3.79 -13.59
N VAL A 392 -0.73 4.20 -12.84
CA VAL A 392 -1.97 4.78 -13.41
C VAL A 392 -2.27 6.13 -12.79
N THR A 393 -2.86 7.02 -13.60
CA THR A 393 -3.39 8.31 -13.12
C THR A 393 -4.70 8.13 -12.36
N GLN A 394 -5.22 9.21 -11.76
CA GLN A 394 -6.54 9.23 -11.13
C GLN A 394 -7.68 8.91 -12.13
N GLU A 395 -7.48 9.24 -13.41
CA GLU A 395 -8.43 8.94 -14.50
C GLU A 395 -8.34 7.48 -14.97
N GLY A 396 -7.32 6.76 -14.53
CA GLY A 396 -7.08 5.35 -14.87
C GLY A 396 -6.23 5.15 -16.13
N ASP A 397 -5.56 6.20 -16.62
CA ASP A 397 -4.64 6.10 -17.74
C ASP A 397 -3.32 5.48 -17.27
N MET A 398 -2.85 4.44 -17.98
CA MET A 398 -1.55 3.84 -17.70
C MET A 398 -0.43 4.73 -18.26
N VAL A 399 0.51 5.12 -17.40
CA VAL A 399 1.56 6.08 -17.72
C VAL A 399 2.98 5.52 -17.62
N TRP A 400 3.14 4.38 -16.95
CA TRP A 400 4.39 3.62 -16.87
C TRP A 400 4.09 2.14 -16.75
N GLU A 401 4.95 1.29 -17.34
CA GLU A 401 4.85 -0.17 -17.25
C GLU A 401 6.23 -0.81 -17.31
N TYR A 402 6.46 -1.76 -16.42
CA TYR A 402 7.68 -2.54 -16.31
C TYR A 402 7.37 -4.01 -16.05
N ILE A 403 8.06 -4.90 -16.74
CA ILE A 403 8.01 -6.35 -16.50
C ILE A 403 9.34 -6.79 -15.89
N ASN A 404 9.31 -7.27 -14.67
CA ASN A 404 10.49 -7.79 -14.00
C ASN A 404 11.15 -8.92 -14.82
N PRO A 405 12.40 -8.76 -15.30
CA PRO A 405 13.07 -9.77 -16.10
C PRO A 405 13.69 -10.89 -15.27
N GLU A 406 13.84 -10.71 -13.94
CA GLU A 406 14.49 -11.67 -13.06
C GLU A 406 13.48 -12.60 -12.36
N GLY A 407 13.73 -13.87 -12.42
CA GLY A 407 12.96 -14.90 -11.70
C GLY A 407 13.87 -15.99 -11.15
N ASN A 408 13.27 -17.07 -10.63
CA ASN A 408 14.01 -18.18 -10.00
C ASN A 408 15.08 -18.83 -10.90
N PHE A 409 15.01 -18.60 -12.21
CA PHE A 409 15.94 -19.16 -13.20
C PHE A 409 16.94 -18.12 -13.73
N GLY A 410 17.02 -16.96 -13.09
CA GLY A 410 17.87 -15.83 -13.48
C GLY A 410 17.16 -14.82 -14.36
N VAL A 411 17.93 -13.89 -14.89
CA VAL A 411 17.46 -12.80 -15.75
C VAL A 411 17.25 -13.29 -17.18
N VAL A 412 16.14 -12.89 -17.80
CA VAL A 412 15.88 -13.14 -19.24
C VAL A 412 16.10 -11.87 -20.06
N SER A 413 16.63 -12.06 -21.27
CA SER A 413 16.79 -10.97 -22.24
C SER A 413 15.50 -10.72 -23.04
N GLN A 414 15.46 -9.59 -23.73
CA GLN A 414 14.37 -9.23 -24.65
C GLN A 414 14.00 -10.38 -25.61
N GLY A 415 12.71 -10.48 -25.93
CA GLY A 415 12.15 -11.54 -26.77
C GLY A 415 11.82 -12.84 -26.05
N ASN A 416 12.15 -12.94 -24.75
CA ASN A 416 11.80 -14.08 -23.90
C ASN A 416 10.76 -13.70 -22.86
N ASN A 417 10.02 -14.71 -22.37
CA ASN A 417 9.09 -14.54 -21.27
C ASN A 417 9.74 -15.03 -19.96
N PRO A 418 9.82 -14.20 -18.93
CA PRO A 418 10.34 -14.62 -17.64
C PRO A 418 9.44 -15.68 -17.02
N GLN A 419 10.04 -16.54 -16.20
CA GLN A 419 9.33 -17.59 -15.47
C GLN A 419 9.54 -17.40 -13.98
N GLN A 420 8.45 -17.44 -13.21
CA GLN A 420 8.50 -17.26 -11.76
C GLN A 420 9.22 -15.95 -11.37
N ASN A 421 8.92 -14.88 -12.08
CA ASN A 421 9.45 -13.54 -11.89
C ASN A 421 8.59 -12.71 -10.91
N ASN A 422 7.96 -13.39 -9.97
CA ASN A 422 7.05 -12.81 -9.00
C ASN A 422 7.78 -11.73 -8.17
N VAL A 423 7.06 -10.65 -7.88
CA VAL A 423 7.45 -9.57 -6.97
C VAL A 423 6.38 -9.48 -5.90
N PHE A 424 6.76 -9.54 -4.61
CA PHE A 424 5.78 -9.50 -3.54
C PHE A 424 5.07 -8.14 -3.54
N ARG A 425 5.87 -7.06 -3.58
CA ARG A 425 5.44 -5.67 -3.50
C ARG A 425 6.53 -4.76 -4.08
N THR A 426 6.21 -3.55 -4.49
CA THR A 426 7.18 -2.58 -5.00
C THR A 426 6.87 -1.19 -4.48
N TYR A 427 7.92 -0.38 -4.31
CA TYR A 427 7.83 1.01 -3.91
C TYR A 427 8.70 1.88 -4.80
N ARG A 428 8.24 3.09 -5.11
CA ARG A 428 9.01 4.11 -5.83
C ARG A 428 9.28 5.29 -4.91
N TYR A 429 10.51 5.76 -4.95
CA TYR A 429 11.02 6.87 -4.15
C TYR A 429 11.38 8.01 -5.08
N GLY A 430 10.85 9.22 -4.82
CA GLY A 430 11.13 10.39 -5.64
C GLY A 430 12.60 10.81 -5.59
N PRO A 431 13.07 11.64 -6.53
CA PRO A 431 14.49 12.03 -6.59
C PRO A 431 14.98 12.78 -5.35
N SER A 432 14.06 13.40 -4.60
CA SER A 432 14.36 14.12 -3.34
C SER A 432 14.30 13.25 -2.09
N PHE A 433 14.13 11.93 -2.23
CA PHE A 433 14.09 11.03 -1.08
C PHE A 433 15.39 11.15 -0.26
N PRO A 434 15.32 11.35 1.07
CA PRO A 434 16.50 11.60 1.90
C PRO A 434 17.59 10.54 1.77
N GLY A 435 17.19 9.28 1.57
CA GLY A 435 18.12 8.15 1.40
C GLY A 435 19.04 8.24 0.20
N PHE A 436 18.81 9.17 -0.73
CA PHE A 436 19.66 9.39 -1.91
C PHE A 436 20.70 10.49 -1.72
N GLU A 437 20.64 11.26 -0.64
CA GLU A 437 21.56 12.35 -0.39
C GLU A 437 23.02 11.86 -0.30
N GLY A 438 23.88 12.43 -1.16
CA GLY A 438 25.29 12.09 -1.24
C GLY A 438 25.61 10.71 -1.85
N ARG A 439 24.64 10.03 -2.46
CA ARG A 439 24.82 8.74 -3.12
C ARG A 439 25.17 8.92 -4.60
N ASP A 440 25.88 7.95 -5.16
CA ASP A 440 26.06 7.86 -6.60
C ASP A 440 24.79 7.26 -7.23
N MET A 441 24.06 8.09 -7.97
CA MET A 441 22.83 7.71 -8.67
C MET A 441 23.07 7.48 -10.17
N THR A 442 24.33 7.31 -10.58
CA THR A 442 24.67 7.03 -11.98
C THR A 442 24.10 5.69 -12.41
N PRO A 443 23.22 5.65 -13.44
CA PRO A 443 22.61 4.40 -13.86
C PRO A 443 23.60 3.50 -14.57
N SER A 444 23.43 2.19 -14.41
CA SER A 444 24.05 1.14 -15.20
C SER A 444 23.05 0.57 -16.22
N GLU A 445 23.46 -0.41 -17.02
CA GLU A 445 22.57 -1.07 -17.99
C GLU A 445 21.36 -1.71 -17.28
N PRO A 446 20.18 -1.76 -17.95
CA PRO A 446 19.02 -2.53 -17.49
C PRO A 446 19.36 -4.02 -17.29
N LEU A 447 18.63 -4.70 -16.39
CA LEU A 447 18.87 -6.11 -16.08
C LEU A 447 18.77 -7.03 -17.31
N GLU A 448 17.81 -6.77 -18.20
CA GLU A 448 17.56 -7.54 -19.42
C GLU A 448 18.55 -7.25 -20.57
N GLY A 449 19.48 -6.34 -20.36
CA GLY A 449 20.45 -5.87 -21.35
C GLY A 449 20.10 -4.52 -21.94
N PRO A 450 20.86 -4.04 -22.92
CA PRO A 450 20.71 -2.69 -23.45
C PRO A 450 19.31 -2.38 -23.92
N ASP A 451 18.82 -1.18 -23.61
CA ASP A 451 17.55 -0.67 -24.10
C ASP A 451 17.52 -0.66 -25.65
N VAL A 452 16.45 -1.25 -26.20
CA VAL A 452 16.30 -1.41 -27.66
C VAL A 452 15.27 -0.45 -28.26
N TRP A 453 14.54 0.33 -27.44
CA TRP A 453 13.48 1.23 -27.93
C TRP A 453 13.74 2.72 -27.64
N GLY A 454 14.80 3.06 -26.89
CA GLY A 454 15.20 4.44 -26.62
C GLY A 454 14.29 5.11 -25.61
N CYS A 455 14.14 4.50 -24.42
CA CYS A 455 13.41 5.11 -23.30
C CYS A 455 14.01 6.46 -22.93
N GLU A 456 13.16 7.45 -22.71
CA GLU A 456 13.56 8.78 -22.25
C GLU A 456 13.10 8.97 -20.80
N LEU A 457 13.98 9.48 -19.95
CA LEU A 457 13.61 9.92 -18.61
C LEU A 457 12.89 11.27 -18.70
N HIS A 458 11.84 11.42 -17.92
CA HIS A 458 11.04 12.64 -17.79
C HIS A 458 11.21 13.20 -16.37
N PRO A 459 12.34 13.90 -16.07
CA PRO A 459 12.57 14.42 -14.74
C PRO A 459 11.46 15.40 -14.34
N SER A 460 10.93 15.23 -13.13
CA SER A 460 9.95 16.18 -12.61
C SER A 460 10.55 17.60 -12.63
N GLN A 461 9.73 18.58 -13.00
CA GLN A 461 10.15 19.99 -13.08
C GLN A 461 10.50 20.60 -11.71
N ASP A 462 10.50 19.81 -10.64
CA ASP A 462 10.92 20.20 -9.27
C ASP A 462 12.44 20.24 -9.09
N SER A 463 13.18 20.51 -10.15
CA SER A 463 14.60 20.80 -10.03
C SER A 463 14.80 22.14 -9.34
N THR A 464 15.05 22.10 -8.06
CA THR A 464 15.69 23.18 -7.30
C THR A 464 17.13 23.40 -7.79
N SER A 465 17.28 23.92 -9.00
CA SER A 465 18.53 24.50 -9.47
C SER A 465 18.26 25.73 -10.31
N ALA A 466 17.79 26.77 -9.62
CA ALA A 466 17.99 28.15 -10.07
C ALA A 466 17.96 29.04 -8.82
N LEU A 467 19.12 29.41 -8.37
CA LEU A 467 19.33 30.69 -7.71
C LEU A 467 18.93 31.78 -8.71
N GLY A 468 17.68 32.16 -8.70
CA GLY A 468 17.10 33.20 -9.52
C GLY A 468 15.64 33.34 -9.17
N SER A 469 15.32 34.28 -8.26
CA SER A 469 14.00 34.87 -7.99
C SER A 469 12.78 34.09 -8.52
N ALA A 470 12.52 32.92 -7.99
CA ALA A 470 11.19 32.32 -8.08
C ALA A 470 10.33 33.01 -6.99
N LEU A 471 9.38 33.81 -7.42
CA LEU A 471 8.20 34.11 -6.62
C LEU A 471 7.70 32.76 -6.08
N LEU A 472 7.77 32.56 -4.78
CA LEU A 472 7.16 31.44 -4.07
C LEU A 472 5.70 31.35 -4.54
N ALA A 473 5.37 30.38 -5.37
CA ALA A 473 3.99 30.04 -5.63
C ALA A 473 3.42 29.59 -4.29
N SER A 474 2.59 30.43 -3.69
CA SER A 474 1.84 30.07 -2.48
C SER A 474 1.06 28.80 -2.77
N PRO A 475 1.05 27.80 -1.90
CA PRO A 475 0.25 26.60 -2.06
C PRO A 475 -1.19 26.98 -2.40
N ALA A 476 -1.72 26.39 -3.47
CA ALA A 476 -2.98 26.82 -4.03
C ALA A 476 -4.14 26.43 -3.13
N ILE A 477 -4.93 27.43 -2.72
CA ILE A 477 -6.26 27.17 -2.16
C ILE A 477 -7.20 26.71 -3.28
N GLN A 478 -8.11 25.78 -2.99
CA GLN A 478 -9.00 25.18 -3.98
C GLN A 478 -10.47 25.22 -3.55
N ALA A 479 -11.37 25.11 -4.50
CA ALA A 479 -12.80 24.94 -4.27
C ALA A 479 -13.39 24.02 -5.33
N PHE A 480 -14.13 23.00 -4.90
CA PHE A 480 -14.84 22.10 -5.82
C PHE A 480 -16.14 21.55 -5.21
N PRO A 481 -17.14 21.19 -6.03
CA PRO A 481 -17.21 21.56 -7.43
C PRO A 481 -17.27 23.07 -7.61
N ASN A 482 -16.75 23.58 -8.73
CA ASN A 482 -16.84 24.99 -9.09
C ASN A 482 -17.04 25.10 -10.60
N PRO A 483 -18.29 25.35 -11.10
CA PRO A 483 -19.47 25.80 -10.35
C PRO A 483 -20.04 24.80 -9.35
N ALA A 484 -20.60 25.31 -8.23
CA ALA A 484 -21.31 24.54 -7.24
C ALA A 484 -22.84 24.74 -7.34
N THR A 485 -23.62 23.67 -7.06
CA THR A 485 -25.07 23.69 -7.09
C THR A 485 -25.72 23.76 -5.70
N SER A 486 -25.15 23.05 -4.72
CA SER A 486 -25.71 23.01 -3.37
C SER A 486 -24.64 23.02 -2.29
N ARG A 487 -23.50 22.40 -2.55
CA ARG A 487 -22.37 22.30 -1.62
C ARG A 487 -21.07 22.47 -2.37
N LEU A 488 -20.09 23.06 -1.72
CA LEU A 488 -18.72 23.13 -2.20
C LEU A 488 -17.74 22.81 -1.07
N THR A 489 -16.63 22.19 -1.40
CA THR A 489 -15.50 21.96 -0.51
C THR A 489 -14.46 23.03 -0.77
N LEU A 490 -14.01 23.68 0.28
CA LEU A 490 -12.87 24.61 0.26
C LEU A 490 -11.67 23.90 0.90
N SER A 491 -10.55 23.85 0.20
CA SER A 491 -9.31 23.29 0.75
C SER A 491 -8.20 24.34 0.79
N ALA A 492 -7.35 24.22 1.80
CA ALA A 492 -6.19 25.06 2.03
C ALA A 492 -5.07 24.23 2.67
N PRO A 493 -3.79 24.54 2.39
CA PRO A 493 -2.64 23.73 2.82
C PRO A 493 -2.37 23.78 4.33
N GLN A 494 -3.13 24.54 5.12
CA GLN A 494 -2.96 24.67 6.56
C GLN A 494 -4.24 25.17 7.24
N PRO A 495 -4.37 25.01 8.58
CA PRO A 495 -5.50 25.56 9.33
C PRO A 495 -5.63 27.07 9.18
N GLY A 496 -6.88 27.55 9.05
CA GLY A 496 -7.13 28.97 8.86
C GLY A 496 -8.62 29.31 8.86
N THR A 497 -8.96 30.52 8.39
CA THR A 497 -10.34 30.98 8.29
C THR A 497 -10.66 31.45 6.89
N TRP A 498 -11.75 30.93 6.36
CA TRP A 498 -12.34 31.32 5.09
C TRP A 498 -13.38 32.42 5.31
N TYR A 499 -13.31 33.46 4.49
CA TYR A 499 -14.31 34.51 4.38
C TYR A 499 -14.83 34.53 2.95
N ILE A 500 -16.12 34.34 2.77
CA ILE A 500 -16.72 34.31 1.43
C ILE A 500 -17.61 35.53 1.25
N TYR A 501 -17.37 36.27 0.17
CA TYR A 501 -18.05 37.53 -0.16
C TYR A 501 -18.81 37.38 -1.48
N ASN A 502 -19.94 38.06 -1.58
CA ASN A 502 -20.64 38.26 -2.85
C ASN A 502 -19.94 39.35 -3.71
N THR A 503 -20.41 39.58 -4.91
CA THR A 503 -19.85 40.58 -5.85
C THR A 503 -19.97 42.02 -5.38
N THR A 504 -20.83 42.32 -4.40
CA THR A 504 -20.94 43.65 -3.79
C THR A 504 -20.00 43.84 -2.60
N GLY A 505 -19.20 42.82 -2.25
CA GLY A 505 -18.24 42.83 -1.12
C GLY A 505 -18.88 42.55 0.24
N GLU A 506 -20.14 42.13 0.28
CA GLU A 506 -20.81 41.73 1.50
C GLU A 506 -20.38 40.32 1.91
N LEU A 507 -20.06 40.13 3.21
CA LEU A 507 -19.66 38.84 3.78
C LEU A 507 -20.86 37.90 3.86
N VAL A 508 -20.80 36.79 3.12
CA VAL A 508 -21.86 35.77 3.05
C VAL A 508 -21.69 34.71 4.13
N VAL A 509 -20.45 34.22 4.33
CA VAL A 509 -20.17 33.20 5.34
C VAL A 509 -18.70 33.26 5.80
N THR A 510 -18.48 32.87 7.06
CA THR A 510 -17.15 32.61 7.61
C THR A 510 -17.06 31.14 8.01
N ARG A 511 -15.93 30.48 7.68
CA ARG A 511 -15.63 29.11 8.13
C ARG A 511 -14.20 29.05 8.65
N THR A 512 -14.04 28.65 9.90
CA THR A 512 -12.74 28.32 10.45
C THR A 512 -12.53 26.81 10.27
N THR A 513 -11.39 26.42 9.70
CA THR A 513 -10.99 25.03 9.51
C THR A 513 -9.75 24.73 10.34
N HIS A 514 -9.76 23.57 10.96
CA HIS A 514 -8.63 22.95 11.64
C HIS A 514 -8.03 21.81 10.79
N LEU A 515 -8.70 21.45 9.72
CA LEU A 515 -8.34 20.43 8.72
C LEU A 515 -7.97 21.10 7.38
N ALA A 516 -7.36 20.35 6.48
CA ALA A 516 -7.01 20.82 5.13
C ALA A 516 -8.23 21.25 4.29
N SER A 517 -9.44 20.80 4.63
CA SER A 517 -10.65 21.15 3.91
C SER A 517 -11.85 21.43 4.81
N THR A 518 -12.84 22.16 4.28
CA THR A 518 -14.13 22.44 4.94
C THR A 518 -15.27 22.47 3.94
N LEU A 519 -16.41 21.91 4.34
CA LEU A 519 -17.62 21.90 3.51
C LEU A 519 -18.46 23.16 3.74
N VAL A 520 -18.96 23.76 2.67
CA VAL A 520 -19.84 24.94 2.68
C VAL A 520 -21.15 24.60 1.99
N ASP A 521 -22.27 24.75 2.68
CA ASP A 521 -23.59 24.67 2.09
C ASP A 521 -23.91 25.98 1.38
N CYS A 522 -24.12 25.92 0.08
CA CYS A 522 -24.45 27.05 -0.79
C CYS A 522 -25.83 26.91 -1.50
N ALA A 523 -26.64 25.92 -1.11
CA ALA A 523 -27.94 25.65 -1.75
C ALA A 523 -28.93 26.83 -1.72
N SER A 524 -28.76 27.75 -0.77
CA SER A 524 -29.62 28.94 -0.64
C SER A 524 -28.99 30.22 -1.22
N TRP A 525 -27.78 30.13 -1.80
CA TRP A 525 -27.12 31.31 -2.34
C TRP A 525 -27.67 31.64 -3.74
N PRO A 526 -27.83 32.91 -4.10
CA PRO A 526 -28.15 33.27 -5.47
C PRO A 526 -27.12 32.79 -6.48
N ASP A 527 -27.57 32.45 -7.70
CA ASP A 527 -26.67 32.20 -8.82
C ASP A 527 -25.76 33.39 -9.05
N GLY A 528 -24.46 33.12 -9.25
CA GLY A 528 -23.51 34.19 -9.49
C GLY A 528 -22.09 33.88 -9.05
N LEU A 529 -21.27 34.93 -9.08
CA LEU A 529 -19.87 34.87 -8.67
C LEU A 529 -19.72 35.29 -7.19
N TYR A 530 -18.77 34.63 -6.52
CA TYR A 530 -18.37 34.92 -5.15
C TYR A 530 -16.85 34.94 -5.07
N VAL A 531 -16.30 35.52 -4.02
CA VAL A 531 -14.87 35.52 -3.72
C VAL A 531 -14.67 34.88 -2.36
N ALA A 532 -13.89 33.81 -2.31
CA ALA A 532 -13.43 33.20 -1.07
C ALA A 532 -12.02 33.68 -0.75
N ALA A 533 -11.83 34.28 0.43
CA ALA A 533 -10.54 34.71 0.96
C ALA A 533 -10.13 33.78 2.11
N PHE A 534 -8.94 33.22 2.03
CA PHE A 534 -8.38 32.39 3.08
C PHE A 534 -7.33 33.14 3.89
N HIS A 535 -7.48 33.13 5.22
CA HIS A 535 -6.56 33.71 6.17
C HIS A 535 -5.92 32.60 7.01
N PRO A 536 -4.63 32.29 6.79
CA PRO A 536 -3.91 31.27 7.55
C PRO A 536 -3.78 31.64 9.03
N ARG A 537 -3.71 30.63 9.91
CA ARG A 537 -3.56 30.81 11.35
C ARG A 537 -2.14 31.16 11.78
N GLN A 538 -1.14 30.80 10.96
CA GLN A 538 0.27 31.11 11.21
C GLN A 538 0.68 32.43 10.56
N ASN A 539 1.42 33.26 11.28
CA ASN A 539 1.94 34.53 10.77
C ASN A 539 3.03 34.30 9.71
N GLY A 540 2.91 34.99 8.58
CA GLY A 540 3.93 34.97 7.51
C GLY A 540 3.43 34.60 6.12
N TRP A 541 2.18 34.15 6.00
CA TRP A 541 1.54 33.85 4.71
C TRP A 541 0.58 34.97 4.31
N PRO A 542 0.63 35.47 3.06
CA PRO A 542 -0.35 36.44 2.59
C PRO A 542 -1.74 35.79 2.47
N PRO A 543 -2.82 36.56 2.63
CA PRO A 543 -4.16 36.07 2.34
C PRO A 543 -4.28 35.65 0.87
N ASN A 544 -4.85 34.50 0.63
CA ASN A 544 -5.10 33.99 -0.71
C ASN A 544 -6.59 34.09 -1.05
N THR A 545 -6.94 34.37 -2.29
CA THR A 545 -8.32 34.47 -2.75
C THR A 545 -8.56 33.58 -3.97
N LEU A 546 -9.78 33.02 -4.08
CA LEU A 546 -10.24 32.31 -5.26
C LEU A 546 -11.67 32.73 -5.64
N LYS A 547 -12.00 32.55 -6.91
CA LYS A 547 -13.35 32.83 -7.44
C LYS A 547 -14.21 31.57 -7.34
N LEU A 548 -15.41 31.72 -6.85
CA LEU A 548 -16.44 30.70 -6.80
C LEU A 548 -17.58 31.07 -7.77
N SER A 549 -18.15 30.07 -8.41
CA SER A 549 -19.37 30.19 -9.20
C SER A 549 -20.46 29.33 -8.59
N ILE A 550 -21.65 29.90 -8.37
CA ILE A 550 -22.84 29.18 -7.92
C ILE A 550 -23.83 29.15 -9.07
N SER A 551 -24.37 27.98 -9.37
CA SER A 551 -25.33 27.78 -10.46
C SER A 551 -26.26 26.61 -10.09
N HIS A 552 -27.53 26.90 -9.82
CA HIS A 552 -28.56 25.93 -9.42
C HIS A 552 -29.29 25.33 -10.60
#